data_8fc75677b1fd30b0738daf33f3574e8f
#
_entry.id   8fc75677b1fd30b0738daf33f3574e8f
#
_cell.length_a   1.000
_cell.length_b   1.000
_cell.length_c   1.000
_cell.angle_alpha   90.00
_cell.angle_beta   90.00
_cell.angle_gamma   90.00
#
_symmetry.space_group_name_H-M   'P 1'
#
loop_
_entity.id
_entity.type
_entity.pdbx_description
1 polymer ?
#
loop_
_entity_poly.entity_id
_entity_poly.type
_entity_poly.pdbx_seq_one_letter_code
_entity_poly.pdbx_strand_id
1 'polypeptide(L)'
;RKAYFKTIKGVKWTFACNVSDRLEKEILLSLYPIAYTPIERHVKVKGEASPDDPSLKEYWDNRNQKLGKSQWAKGSKYYLLAQNQKWKCPICGEPLLNGEAIETHHIVPVAQGGLDDISNLQHLHTPCHKQVHSKSKFSSLK
;
A
#
# COMPACT_ATOMS: atom_id res chain seq x y z
N ARG A 1 3.51 -36.75 17.29
CA ARG A 1 4.38 -35.77 16.55
C ARG A 1 4.29 -35.95 15.03
N LYS A 2 4.34 -37.19 14.51
CA LYS A 2 4.33 -37.45 13.04
C LYS A 2 3.04 -37.06 12.32
N ALA A 3 1.89 -36.98 13.01
CA ALA A 3 0.61 -36.69 12.39
C ALA A 3 0.47 -35.26 11.87
N TYR A 4 1.11 -34.29 12.52
CA TYR A 4 0.95 -32.86 12.21
C TYR A 4 2.19 -32.19 11.61
N PHE A 5 3.35 -32.86 11.64
CA PHE A 5 4.57 -32.30 11.07
C PHE A 5 4.90 -32.99 9.76
N LYS A 6 4.89 -32.23 8.68
CA LYS A 6 5.13 -32.68 7.31
C LYS A 6 6.26 -31.89 6.66
N THR A 7 6.87 -32.45 5.63
CA THR A 7 7.80 -31.71 4.77
C THR A 7 7.00 -31.11 3.61
N ILE A 8 6.94 -29.77 3.56
CA ILE A 8 6.19 -29.04 2.52
C ILE A 8 7.14 -28.11 1.79
N LYS A 9 7.21 -28.23 0.46
CA LYS A 9 8.10 -27.43 -0.40
C LYS A 9 9.55 -27.40 0.10
N GLY A 10 10.06 -28.53 0.56
CA GLY A 10 11.44 -28.66 1.06
C GLY A 10 11.67 -28.21 2.51
N VAL A 11 10.70 -27.59 3.16
CA VAL A 11 10.79 -27.22 4.57
C VAL A 11 10.36 -28.39 5.45
N LYS A 12 11.31 -28.91 6.23
CA LYS A 12 11.05 -29.97 7.21
C LYS A 12 10.32 -29.41 8.43
N TRP A 13 9.50 -30.23 9.07
CA TRP A 13 8.79 -29.87 10.31
C TRP A 13 7.77 -28.74 10.17
N THR A 14 7.15 -28.58 8.98
CA THR A 14 6.03 -27.67 8.83
C THR A 14 4.79 -28.27 9.50
N PHE A 15 4.16 -27.49 10.39
CA PHE A 15 2.89 -27.91 10.99
C PHE A 15 1.79 -27.84 9.94
N ALA A 16 1.14 -28.97 9.69
CA ALA A 16 0.10 -29.09 8.67
C ALA A 16 -0.89 -30.19 9.00
N CYS A 17 -2.14 -30.00 8.62
CA CYS A 17 -3.20 -30.99 8.76
C CYS A 17 -4.04 -31.06 7.47
N ASN A 18 -4.57 -32.25 7.18
CA ASN A 18 -5.58 -32.39 6.15
C ASN A 18 -6.94 -32.03 6.74
N VAL A 19 -7.70 -31.21 6.04
CA VAL A 19 -9.04 -30.79 6.40
C VAL A 19 -9.95 -31.07 5.19
N SER A 20 -11.10 -31.65 5.43
CA SER A 20 -12.12 -31.84 4.37
C SER A 20 -12.93 -30.55 4.23
N ASP A 21 -13.06 -30.06 3.00
CA ASP A 21 -13.94 -28.95 2.67
C ASP A 21 -15.41 -29.44 2.62
N ARG A 22 -16.36 -28.50 2.53
CA ARG A 22 -17.81 -28.78 2.42
C ARG A 22 -18.17 -29.70 1.24
N LEU A 23 -17.27 -29.80 0.27
CA LEU A 23 -17.39 -30.66 -0.92
C LEU A 23 -16.61 -31.95 -0.76
N GLU A 24 -16.28 -32.39 0.47
CA GLU A 24 -15.50 -33.60 0.81
C GLU A 24 -14.10 -33.65 0.15
N LYS A 25 -13.61 -32.53 -0.36
CA LYS A 25 -12.27 -32.43 -0.93
C LYS A 25 -11.24 -32.23 0.18
N GLU A 26 -10.23 -33.10 0.23
CA GLU A 26 -9.12 -32.96 1.15
C GLU A 26 -8.22 -31.76 0.76
N ILE A 27 -8.07 -30.83 1.68
CA ILE A 27 -7.20 -29.67 1.56
C ILE A 27 -6.11 -29.76 2.64
N LEU A 28 -4.85 -29.60 2.22
CA LEU A 28 -3.72 -29.53 3.14
C LEU A 28 -3.57 -28.08 3.64
N LEU A 29 -3.95 -27.84 4.89
CA LEU A 29 -3.69 -26.58 5.57
C LEU A 29 -2.32 -26.66 6.24
N SER A 30 -1.48 -25.65 6.04
CA SER A 30 -0.17 -25.55 6.68
C SER A 30 0.09 -24.16 7.22
N LEU A 31 0.83 -24.09 8.32
CA LEU A 31 1.36 -22.81 8.79
C LEU A 31 2.41 -22.28 7.81
N TYR A 32 2.39 -20.98 7.60
CA TYR A 32 3.39 -20.30 6.77
C TYR A 32 4.77 -20.38 7.46
N PRO A 33 5.78 -20.97 6.82
CA PRO A 33 7.10 -21.06 7.41
C PRO A 33 7.75 -19.68 7.51
N ILE A 34 8.26 -19.31 8.69
CA ILE A 34 9.00 -18.04 8.90
C ILE A 34 10.18 -17.91 7.92
N ALA A 35 10.80 -19.04 7.54
CA ALA A 35 11.90 -19.04 6.57
C ALA A 35 11.54 -18.44 5.19
N TYR A 36 10.25 -18.35 4.86
CA TYR A 36 9.79 -17.75 3.61
C TYR A 36 9.51 -16.24 3.73
N THR A 37 9.57 -15.71 4.96
CA THR A 37 9.41 -14.27 5.16
C THR A 37 10.70 -13.57 4.78
N PRO A 38 10.69 -12.70 3.75
CA PRO A 38 11.89 -11.96 3.37
C PRO A 38 12.29 -11.02 4.50
N ILE A 39 13.57 -10.98 4.81
CA ILE A 39 14.12 -10.01 5.75
C ILE A 39 14.30 -8.69 5.01
N GLU A 40 13.41 -7.73 5.25
CA GLU A 40 13.56 -6.38 4.75
C GLU A 40 14.42 -5.57 5.72
N ARG A 41 15.58 -5.13 5.26
CA ARG A 41 16.47 -4.27 6.05
C ARG A 41 16.16 -2.81 5.77
N HIS A 42 16.15 -1.99 6.82
CA HIS A 42 16.06 -0.55 6.67
C HIS A 42 17.27 -0.03 5.88
N VAL A 43 16.99 0.82 4.89
CA VAL A 43 18.03 1.54 4.18
C VAL A 43 18.57 2.62 5.11
N LYS A 44 19.85 2.54 5.47
CA LYS A 44 20.50 3.53 6.33
C LYS A 44 20.45 4.93 5.71
N VAL A 45 20.29 5.94 6.54
CA VAL A 45 20.46 7.34 6.14
C VAL A 45 21.95 7.60 5.86
N LYS A 46 22.26 8.38 4.85
CA LYS A 46 23.63 8.74 4.49
C LYS A 46 24.22 9.65 5.56
N GLY A 47 25.26 9.19 6.25
CA GLY A 47 26.10 10.00 7.13
C GLY A 47 25.33 11.01 7.99
N GLU A 48 25.72 12.27 7.89
CA GLU A 48 25.16 13.40 8.62
C GLU A 48 23.97 14.08 7.89
N ALA A 49 23.24 13.34 7.01
CA ALA A 49 22.14 13.89 6.26
C ALA A 49 20.97 14.29 7.16
N SER A 50 20.76 15.57 7.36
CA SER A 50 19.59 16.14 8.05
C SER A 50 18.39 16.28 7.10
N PRO A 51 17.16 15.97 7.54
CA PRO A 51 15.95 16.28 6.78
C PRO A 51 15.72 17.78 6.59
N ASP A 52 16.25 18.60 7.48
CA ASP A 52 16.07 20.06 7.49
C ASP A 52 17.07 20.79 6.59
N ASP A 53 18.02 20.06 5.98
CA ASP A 53 18.99 20.64 5.06
C ASP A 53 18.37 20.79 3.66
N PRO A 54 18.16 22.04 3.17
CA PRO A 54 17.55 22.27 1.86
C PRO A 54 18.38 21.70 0.69
N SER A 55 19.70 21.57 0.85
CA SER A 55 20.58 21.00 -0.17
C SER A 55 20.36 19.52 -0.39
N LEU A 56 19.78 18.82 0.59
CA LEU A 56 19.50 17.39 0.57
C LEU A 56 18.04 17.06 0.22
N LYS A 57 17.26 18.05 -0.21
CA LYS A 57 15.84 17.85 -0.57
C LYS A 57 15.67 16.73 -1.60
N GLU A 58 16.44 16.74 -2.68
CA GLU A 58 16.38 15.71 -3.71
C GLU A 58 16.72 14.31 -3.16
N TYR A 59 17.71 14.22 -2.27
CA TYR A 59 18.07 12.96 -1.60
C TYR A 59 16.89 12.41 -0.79
N TRP A 60 16.22 13.26 0.00
CA TRP A 60 15.09 12.86 0.83
C TRP A 60 13.86 12.53 0.00
N ASP A 61 13.56 13.28 -1.06
CA ASP A 61 12.47 12.99 -1.98
C ASP A 61 12.66 11.62 -2.65
N ASN A 62 13.86 11.34 -3.17
CA ASN A 62 14.19 10.05 -3.76
C ASN A 62 14.10 8.90 -2.76
N ARG A 63 14.53 9.13 -1.52
CA ARG A 63 14.44 8.15 -0.44
C ARG A 63 12.98 7.85 -0.09
N ASN A 64 12.18 8.88 0.12
CA ASN A 64 10.76 8.75 0.44
C ASN A 64 10.00 8.03 -0.67
N GLN A 65 10.27 8.36 -1.94
CA GLN A 65 9.67 7.66 -3.08
C GLN A 65 10.02 6.18 -3.13
N LYS A 66 11.28 5.81 -2.84
CA LYS A 66 11.70 4.41 -2.79
C LYS A 66 11.02 3.64 -1.67
N LEU A 67 10.97 4.22 -0.48
CA LEU A 67 10.33 3.62 0.69
C LEU A 67 8.81 3.53 0.50
N GLY A 68 8.20 4.59 0.01
CA GLY A 68 6.76 4.65 -0.18
C GLY A 68 6.26 3.70 -1.28
N LYS A 69 7.03 3.47 -2.33
CA LYS A 69 6.69 2.48 -3.37
C LYS A 69 6.56 1.05 -2.82
N SER A 70 7.16 0.75 -1.67
CA SER A 70 7.00 -0.52 -0.98
C SER A 70 5.73 -0.58 -0.11
N GLN A 71 5.07 0.55 0.15
CA GLN A 71 3.85 0.61 0.96
C GLN A 71 2.68 -0.16 0.33
N TRP A 72 2.60 -0.18 -0.98
CA TRP A 72 1.60 -0.96 -1.71
C TRP A 72 2.24 -2.12 -2.44
N ALA A 73 1.61 -3.30 -2.37
CA ALA A 73 2.05 -4.45 -3.13
C ALA A 73 2.05 -4.13 -4.63
N LYS A 74 3.14 -4.46 -5.33
CA LYS A 74 3.26 -4.27 -6.78
C LYS A 74 2.08 -4.94 -7.50
N GLY A 75 1.44 -4.22 -8.40
CA GLY A 75 0.27 -4.72 -9.13
C GLY A 75 -1.05 -4.64 -8.36
N SER A 76 -1.05 -4.21 -7.10
CA SER A 76 -2.29 -3.94 -6.39
C SER A 76 -3.03 -2.75 -7.00
N LYS A 77 -4.35 -2.68 -6.79
CA LYS A 77 -5.22 -1.58 -7.22
C LYS A 77 -4.63 -0.20 -6.85
N TYR A 78 -4.19 -0.06 -5.62
CA TYR A 78 -3.61 1.20 -5.11
C TYR A 78 -2.24 1.52 -5.72
N TYR A 79 -1.41 0.50 -5.96
CA TYR A 79 -0.14 0.69 -6.65
C TYR A 79 -0.36 1.19 -8.09
N LEU A 80 -1.28 0.58 -8.83
CA LEU A 80 -1.62 0.97 -10.20
C LEU A 80 -2.22 2.38 -10.23
N LEU A 81 -3.05 2.72 -9.26
CA LEU A 81 -3.60 4.06 -9.11
C LEU A 81 -2.49 5.11 -8.94
N ALA A 82 -1.55 4.89 -8.01
CA ALA A 82 -0.41 5.77 -7.80
C ALA A 82 0.47 5.89 -9.06
N GLN A 83 0.65 4.78 -9.79
CA GLN A 83 1.40 4.76 -11.04
C GLN A 83 0.71 5.60 -12.13
N ASN A 84 -0.61 5.49 -12.29
CA ASN A 84 -1.40 6.29 -13.22
C ASN A 84 -1.30 7.78 -12.91
N GLN A 85 -1.25 8.15 -11.63
CA GLN A 85 -1.03 9.53 -11.16
C GLN A 85 0.44 9.99 -11.25
N LYS A 86 1.34 9.15 -11.81
CA LYS A 86 2.79 9.43 -11.87
C LYS A 86 3.39 9.73 -10.48
N TRP A 87 2.84 9.11 -9.43
CA TRP A 87 3.25 9.30 -8.04
C TRP A 87 3.12 10.74 -7.53
N LYS A 88 2.18 11.52 -8.08
CA LYS A 88 1.91 12.90 -7.69
C LYS A 88 0.47 13.08 -7.23
N CYS A 89 0.29 13.95 -6.24
CA CYS A 89 -1.04 14.38 -5.82
C CYS A 89 -1.64 15.31 -6.89
N PRO A 90 -2.83 15.05 -7.42
CA PRO A 90 -3.43 15.88 -8.48
C PRO A 90 -3.86 17.27 -7.99
N ILE A 91 -3.95 17.50 -6.68
CA ILE A 91 -4.38 18.78 -6.11
C ILE A 91 -3.22 19.76 -5.92
N CYS A 92 -2.14 19.31 -5.27
CA CYS A 92 -0.98 20.16 -5.01
C CYS A 92 0.18 19.96 -5.99
N GLY A 93 0.16 18.88 -6.81
CA GLY A 93 1.24 18.53 -7.73
C GLY A 93 2.49 17.94 -7.09
N GLU A 94 2.57 17.94 -5.77
CA GLU A 94 3.71 17.39 -5.02
C GLU A 94 3.74 15.85 -5.08
N PRO A 95 4.92 15.23 -4.84
CA PRO A 95 5.04 13.78 -4.76
C PRO A 95 4.11 13.21 -3.68
N LEU A 96 3.36 12.15 -4.00
CA LEU A 96 2.50 11.45 -3.03
C LEU A 96 3.26 10.97 -1.80
N LEU A 97 4.51 10.60 -1.98
CA LEU A 97 5.36 9.99 -0.95
C LEU A 97 6.33 11.03 -0.37
N ASN A 98 5.80 12.16 0.07
CA ASN A 98 6.56 13.25 0.71
C ASN A 98 6.63 13.13 2.25
N GLY A 99 6.07 12.05 2.82
CA GLY A 99 5.98 11.82 4.28
C GLY A 99 4.61 12.17 4.86
N GLU A 100 3.72 12.80 4.09
CA GLU A 100 2.35 13.06 4.51
C GLU A 100 1.48 11.80 4.37
N ALA A 101 0.43 11.70 5.18
CA ALA A 101 -0.55 10.63 5.08
C ALA A 101 -1.33 10.75 3.77
N ILE A 102 -1.55 9.59 3.13
CA ILE A 102 -2.25 9.48 1.84
C ILE A 102 -3.61 8.85 2.07
N GLU A 103 -4.63 9.43 1.48
CA GLU A 103 -5.98 8.93 1.47
C GLU A 103 -6.45 8.64 0.04
N THR A 104 -7.25 7.59 -0.14
CA THR A 104 -7.86 7.27 -1.43
C THR A 104 -9.24 7.89 -1.48
N HIS A 105 -9.46 8.75 -2.46
CA HIS A 105 -10.68 9.52 -2.64
C HIS A 105 -11.44 9.03 -3.87
N HIS A 106 -12.78 8.92 -3.79
CA HIS A 106 -13.65 8.69 -4.93
C HIS A 106 -13.98 10.02 -5.62
N ILE A 107 -13.67 10.14 -6.90
CA ILE A 107 -13.97 11.34 -7.69
C ILE A 107 -15.49 11.56 -7.73
N VAL A 108 -16.24 10.51 -8.04
CA VAL A 108 -17.69 10.45 -7.88
C VAL A 108 -17.99 9.66 -6.62
N PRO A 109 -18.67 10.25 -5.62
CA PRO A 109 -18.99 9.55 -4.37
C PRO A 109 -19.84 8.30 -4.62
N VAL A 110 -19.60 7.24 -3.83
CA VAL A 110 -20.39 6.00 -3.90
C VAL A 110 -21.88 6.25 -3.69
N ALA A 111 -22.24 7.20 -2.82
CA ALA A 111 -23.63 7.62 -2.58
C ALA A 111 -24.29 8.25 -3.83
N GLN A 112 -23.51 8.69 -4.81
CA GLN A 112 -23.97 9.25 -6.09
C GLN A 112 -23.81 8.26 -7.26
N GLY A 113 -23.60 6.97 -6.96
CA GLY A 113 -23.43 5.93 -7.96
C GLY A 113 -22.01 5.73 -8.46
N GLY A 114 -21.02 6.34 -7.81
CA GLY A 114 -19.60 6.14 -8.13
C GLY A 114 -19.16 4.70 -7.86
N LEU A 115 -18.49 4.09 -8.83
CA LEU A 115 -17.92 2.75 -8.71
C LEU A 115 -16.57 2.78 -8.00
N ASP A 116 -16.20 1.65 -7.38
CA ASP A 116 -14.89 1.47 -6.75
C ASP A 116 -13.82 1.00 -7.74
N ASP A 117 -13.77 1.65 -8.91
CA ASP A 117 -12.84 1.40 -10.00
C ASP A 117 -11.66 2.37 -9.99
N ILE A 118 -10.53 1.94 -10.55
CA ILE A 118 -9.30 2.77 -10.64
C ILE A 118 -9.58 4.11 -11.34
N SER A 119 -10.50 4.13 -12.31
CA SER A 119 -10.90 5.34 -13.04
C SER A 119 -11.62 6.37 -12.18
N ASN A 120 -12.29 5.92 -11.10
CA ASN A 120 -13.04 6.77 -10.17
C ASN A 120 -12.27 7.03 -8.86
N LEU A 121 -11.04 6.56 -8.75
CA LEU A 121 -10.23 6.73 -7.55
C LEU A 121 -9.06 7.67 -7.80
N GLN A 122 -8.64 8.36 -6.75
CA GLN A 122 -7.40 9.12 -6.73
C GLN A 122 -6.77 9.12 -5.33
N HIS A 123 -5.44 9.09 -5.29
CA HIS A 123 -4.68 9.27 -4.07
C HIS A 123 -4.42 10.76 -3.84
N LEU A 124 -4.72 11.21 -2.64
CA LEU A 124 -4.53 12.58 -2.19
C LEU A 124 -3.78 12.60 -0.86
N HIS A 125 -3.03 13.64 -0.59
CA HIS A 125 -2.57 13.91 0.77
C HIS A 125 -3.79 14.27 1.64
N THR A 126 -3.76 13.91 2.92
CA THR A 126 -4.86 14.20 3.85
C THR A 126 -5.29 15.67 3.86
N PRO A 127 -4.38 16.68 3.83
CA PRO A 127 -4.77 18.08 3.71
C PRO A 127 -5.52 18.39 2.39
N CYS A 128 -5.03 17.84 1.28
CA CYS A 128 -5.65 18.02 -0.04
C CYS A 128 -7.04 17.37 -0.10
N HIS A 129 -7.20 16.18 0.49
CA HIS A 129 -8.49 15.50 0.59
C HIS A 129 -9.53 16.35 1.37
N LYS A 130 -9.14 16.90 2.52
CA LYS A 130 -9.98 17.83 3.28
C LYS A 130 -10.36 19.07 2.48
N GLN A 131 -9.44 19.61 1.68
CA GLN A 131 -9.71 20.78 0.82
C GLN A 131 -10.76 20.46 -0.26
N VAL A 132 -10.71 19.28 -0.89
CA VAL A 132 -11.72 18.86 -1.89
C VAL A 132 -13.10 18.82 -1.25
N HIS A 133 -13.21 18.20 -0.07
CA HIS A 133 -14.49 18.11 0.64
C HIS A 133 -15.01 19.46 1.15
N SER A 134 -14.13 20.39 1.52
CA SER A 134 -14.56 21.73 1.94
C SER A 134 -15.14 22.54 0.75
N LYS A 135 -14.52 22.44 -0.43
CA LYS A 135 -15.01 23.13 -1.64
C LYS A 135 -16.36 22.58 -2.13
N SER A 136 -16.56 21.26 -2.02
CA SER A 136 -17.84 20.65 -2.42
C SER A 136 -19.03 21.10 -1.57
N LYS A 137 -18.81 21.40 -0.28
CA LYS A 137 -19.84 21.93 0.61
C LYS A 137 -20.27 23.36 0.25
N PHE A 138 -19.37 24.18 -0.31
CA PHE A 138 -19.71 25.55 -0.71
C PHE A 138 -20.42 25.63 -2.07
N SER A 139 -20.24 24.66 -2.96
CA SER A 139 -20.95 24.65 -4.26
C SER A 139 -22.38 24.15 -4.17
N SER A 140 -22.78 23.49 -3.08
CA SER A 140 -24.17 23.04 -2.84
C SER A 140 -25.06 24.07 -2.13
N LEU A 141 -24.55 25.27 -1.84
CA LEU A 141 -25.26 26.37 -1.18
C LEU A 141 -25.61 27.55 -2.14
N LYS A 142 -25.59 27.29 -3.47
CA LYS A 142 -26.07 28.26 -4.47
C LYS A 142 -27.31 27.77 -5.16
#